data_7a9c26d977b33fa4b685b9085be8b90d
#
_entry.id   7a9c26d977b33fa4b685b9085be8b90d
#
_cell.length_a   1.000
_cell.length_b   1.000
_cell.length_c   1.000
_cell.angle_alpha   90.00
_cell.angle_beta   90.00
_cell.angle_gamma   90.00
#
_symmetry.space_group_name_H-M   'P 1'
#
loop_
_entity.id
_entity.type
_entity.pdbx_description
1 polymer ?
#
loop_
_entity_poly.entity_id
_entity_poly.type
_entity_poly.pdbx_seq_one_letter_code
_entity_poly.pdbx_strand_id
1 'polypeptide(L)'
;QTPGGAQLINHISNSAVINAIYSNSWDYVVLQEQSQKPSFGHASVSANVYPYAKRLCDTIRMSDSCTQPIFYMTWGRKFGDAGNCGILPWLCTYDGMDSALAVSYNTMGKQNDAFVSPVGAVWNYIIKNYPTINLYSSDNSHPSIKGSYAAACTFFSVIFRADPTLITNNSTLSTADAIAIRNAVKLVCYDSLSKWNVGNFDPEAGFSYNQSGATVVFSDSSKKSMHS
;
A
#
# COMPACT_ATOMS: atom_id res chain seq x y z
N GLN A 1 -13.22 8.67 -0.36
CA GLN A 1 -14.20 8.28 -1.37
C GLN A 1 -13.79 6.97 -2.04
N THR A 2 -14.67 6.01 -2.12
CA THR A 2 -14.37 4.65 -2.59
C THR A 2 -15.42 4.14 -3.59
N PRO A 3 -15.59 4.81 -4.74
CA PRO A 3 -16.53 4.32 -5.76
C PRO A 3 -16.01 3.00 -6.35
N GLY A 4 -16.93 2.03 -6.54
CA GLY A 4 -16.58 0.73 -7.13
C GLY A 4 -16.01 0.87 -8.54
N GLY A 5 -14.92 0.14 -8.84
CA GLY A 5 -14.26 0.14 -10.14
C GLY A 5 -13.52 1.42 -10.53
N ALA A 6 -13.40 2.40 -9.61
CA ALA A 6 -12.70 3.65 -9.91
C ALA A 6 -11.19 3.41 -10.12
N GLN A 7 -10.62 4.19 -11.02
CA GLN A 7 -9.21 4.22 -11.36
C GLN A 7 -8.58 5.51 -10.81
N LEU A 8 -7.26 5.54 -10.65
CA LEU A 8 -6.55 6.75 -10.22
C LEU A 8 -6.82 7.96 -11.13
N ILE A 9 -6.99 7.75 -12.44
CA ILE A 9 -7.42 8.80 -13.38
C ILE A 9 -8.79 9.39 -13.01
N ASN A 10 -9.73 8.58 -12.52
CA ASN A 10 -11.03 9.06 -12.10
C ASN A 10 -10.91 9.90 -10.82
N HIS A 11 -10.05 9.50 -9.90
CA HIS A 11 -9.82 10.23 -8.66
C HIS A 11 -9.19 11.59 -8.90
N ILE A 12 -8.13 11.66 -9.72
CA ILE A 12 -7.46 12.95 -9.99
C ILE A 12 -8.33 13.92 -10.80
N SER A 13 -9.32 13.40 -11.51
CA SER A 13 -10.26 14.20 -12.31
C SER A 13 -11.55 14.56 -11.54
N ASN A 14 -11.70 14.10 -10.30
CA ASN A 14 -12.88 14.32 -9.48
C ASN A 14 -12.64 15.43 -8.46
N SER A 15 -13.29 16.57 -8.64
CA SER A 15 -13.17 17.73 -7.74
C SER A 15 -13.52 17.40 -6.29
N ALA A 16 -14.47 16.49 -6.03
CA ALA A 16 -14.81 16.11 -4.67
C ALA A 16 -13.68 15.31 -3.99
N VAL A 17 -12.90 14.52 -4.76
CA VAL A 17 -11.70 13.84 -4.23
C VAL A 17 -10.60 14.87 -3.93
N ILE A 18 -10.35 15.78 -4.87
CA ILE A 18 -9.34 16.84 -4.70
C ILE A 18 -9.70 17.74 -3.50
N ASN A 19 -10.93 18.16 -3.40
CA ASN A 19 -11.39 18.97 -2.25
C ASN A 19 -11.24 18.19 -0.92
N ALA A 20 -11.48 16.87 -0.91
CA ALA A 20 -11.28 16.07 0.29
C ALA A 20 -9.80 15.99 0.70
N ILE A 21 -8.86 15.91 -0.27
CA ILE A 21 -7.42 15.97 0.01
C ILE A 21 -7.07 17.30 0.67
N TYR A 22 -7.59 18.42 0.14
CA TYR A 22 -7.29 19.77 0.68
C TYR A 22 -8.08 20.15 1.94
N SER A 23 -9.05 19.34 2.38
CA SER A 23 -9.96 19.73 3.48
C SER A 23 -9.35 19.62 4.89
N ASN A 24 -8.24 18.87 5.04
CA ASN A 24 -7.59 18.68 6.34
C ASN A 24 -6.09 18.40 6.13
N SER A 25 -5.31 18.55 7.21
CA SER A 25 -3.96 17.98 7.31
C SER A 25 -4.10 16.51 7.68
N TRP A 26 -3.94 15.64 6.68
CA TRP A 26 -4.03 14.21 6.85
C TRP A 26 -2.67 13.63 7.23
N ASP A 27 -2.61 12.68 8.17
CA ASP A 27 -1.37 11.90 8.39
C ASP A 27 -1.09 10.98 7.18
N TYR A 28 -2.15 10.36 6.66
CA TYR A 28 -2.07 9.41 5.56
C TYR A 28 -3.21 9.60 4.56
N VAL A 29 -2.90 9.41 3.28
CA VAL A 29 -3.91 9.26 2.22
C VAL A 29 -3.69 7.93 1.49
N VAL A 30 -4.69 7.06 1.52
CA VAL A 30 -4.64 5.73 0.88
C VAL A 30 -5.11 5.83 -0.55
N LEU A 31 -4.31 5.32 -1.48
CA LEU A 31 -4.58 5.26 -2.91
C LEU A 31 -4.69 3.81 -3.38
N GLN A 32 -5.77 3.50 -4.08
CA GLN A 32 -5.98 2.19 -4.70
C GLN A 32 -6.35 2.37 -6.17
N GLU A 33 -5.68 1.65 -7.05
CA GLU A 33 -6.08 1.54 -8.46
C GLU A 33 -7.16 0.46 -8.61
N GLN A 34 -7.92 0.54 -9.70
CA GLN A 34 -8.85 -0.53 -10.09
C GLN A 34 -8.10 -1.88 -10.16
N SER A 35 -8.68 -2.93 -9.60
CA SER A 35 -8.00 -4.19 -9.24
C SER A 35 -7.24 -4.90 -10.37
N GLN A 36 -7.60 -4.70 -11.63
CA GLN A 36 -6.97 -5.35 -12.78
C GLN A 36 -5.89 -4.50 -13.44
N LYS A 37 -6.08 -3.18 -13.50
CA LYS A 37 -5.22 -2.24 -14.25
C LYS A 37 -3.73 -2.37 -13.93
N PRO A 38 -3.28 -2.47 -12.67
CA PRO A 38 -1.86 -2.58 -12.38
C PRO A 38 -1.22 -3.90 -12.86
N SER A 39 -2.04 -4.90 -13.25
CA SER A 39 -1.56 -6.18 -13.78
C SER A 39 -1.46 -6.25 -15.31
N PHE A 40 -1.84 -5.20 -16.04
CA PHE A 40 -1.93 -5.23 -17.51
C PHE A 40 -0.59 -5.11 -18.26
N GLY A 41 0.52 -5.28 -17.58
CA GLY A 41 1.86 -5.24 -18.16
C GLY A 41 2.44 -3.83 -18.28
N HIS A 42 3.75 -3.78 -18.38
CA HIS A 42 4.53 -2.55 -18.21
C HIS A 42 4.09 -1.40 -19.12
N ALA A 43 3.91 -1.63 -20.42
CA ALA A 43 3.54 -0.57 -21.35
C ALA A 43 2.19 0.08 -21.02
N SER A 44 1.17 -0.75 -20.71
CA SER A 44 -0.16 -0.27 -20.33
C SER A 44 -0.14 0.48 -18.99
N VAL A 45 0.55 -0.08 -18.00
CA VAL A 45 0.64 0.51 -16.65
C VAL A 45 1.41 1.83 -16.67
N SER A 46 2.51 1.91 -17.43
CA SER A 46 3.30 3.14 -17.59
C SER A 46 2.51 4.27 -18.25
N ALA A 47 1.61 3.94 -19.16
CA ALA A 47 0.79 4.95 -19.83
C ALA A 47 -0.47 5.33 -19.04
N ASN A 48 -1.09 4.37 -18.36
CA ASN A 48 -2.46 4.52 -17.85
C ASN A 48 -2.59 4.44 -16.32
N VAL A 49 -1.51 4.18 -15.57
CA VAL A 49 -1.55 4.07 -14.11
C VAL A 49 -0.52 5.00 -13.47
N TYR A 50 0.77 4.86 -13.79
CA TYR A 50 1.85 5.59 -13.12
C TYR A 50 1.73 7.11 -13.19
N PRO A 51 1.33 7.74 -14.33
CA PRO A 51 1.17 9.20 -14.38
C PRO A 51 0.11 9.73 -13.42
N TYR A 52 -0.96 8.95 -13.21
CA TYR A 52 -2.05 9.35 -12.31
C TYR A 52 -1.71 9.07 -10.85
N ALA A 53 -0.95 8.01 -10.56
CA ALA A 53 -0.37 7.77 -9.26
C ALA A 53 0.53 8.94 -8.84
N LYS A 54 1.42 9.37 -9.74
CA LYS A 54 2.30 10.53 -9.49
C LYS A 54 1.49 11.80 -9.23
N ARG A 55 0.53 12.14 -10.09
CA ARG A 55 -0.29 13.35 -9.94
C ARG A 55 -1.04 13.37 -8.62
N LEU A 56 -1.58 12.24 -8.17
CA LEU A 56 -2.27 12.15 -6.87
C LEU A 56 -1.29 12.34 -5.71
N CYS A 57 -0.12 11.70 -5.75
CA CYS A 57 0.90 11.88 -4.72
C CYS A 57 1.39 13.33 -4.67
N ASP A 58 1.63 13.97 -5.82
CA ASP A 58 2.00 15.38 -5.90
C ASP A 58 0.89 16.27 -5.29
N THR A 59 -0.38 16.02 -5.63
CA THR A 59 -1.53 16.76 -5.09
C THR A 59 -1.63 16.63 -3.56
N ILE A 60 -1.41 15.43 -3.03
CA ILE A 60 -1.41 15.17 -1.59
C ILE A 60 -0.32 16.01 -0.90
N ARG A 61 0.89 16.02 -1.43
CA ARG A 61 2.02 16.77 -0.86
C ARG A 61 1.88 18.28 -1.04
N MET A 62 1.24 18.71 -2.12
CA MET A 62 0.89 20.13 -2.31
C MET A 62 -0.14 20.61 -1.28
N SER A 63 -1.03 19.73 -0.82
CA SER A 63 -1.97 20.03 0.26
C SER A 63 -1.26 20.12 1.60
N ASP A 64 -0.45 19.14 1.93
CA ASP A 64 0.38 19.10 3.13
C ASP A 64 1.60 18.20 2.86
N SER A 65 2.81 18.77 2.95
CA SER A 65 4.06 18.06 2.70
C SER A 65 4.37 16.97 3.73
N CYS A 66 3.70 16.98 4.88
CA CYS A 66 3.82 15.94 5.91
C CYS A 66 2.87 14.76 5.68
N THR A 67 1.87 14.91 4.83
CA THR A 67 0.93 13.82 4.52
C THR A 67 1.63 12.71 3.72
N GLN A 68 1.62 11.48 4.24
CA GLN A 68 2.24 10.33 3.60
C GLN A 68 1.24 9.56 2.72
N PRO A 69 1.45 9.48 1.39
CA PRO A 69 0.66 8.61 0.52
C PRO A 69 0.95 7.13 0.81
N ILE A 70 -0.10 6.30 0.81
CA ILE A 70 0.00 4.84 0.94
C ILE A 70 -0.69 4.19 -0.26
N PHE A 71 0.03 3.39 -1.03
CA PHE A 71 -0.60 2.54 -2.05
C PHE A 71 -1.13 1.25 -1.43
N TYR A 72 -2.41 0.99 -1.62
CA TYR A 72 -3.06 -0.26 -1.22
C TYR A 72 -2.80 -1.32 -2.28
N MET A 73 -1.77 -2.15 -2.10
CA MET A 73 -1.50 -3.29 -2.99
C MET A 73 -2.63 -4.30 -2.89
N THR A 74 -3.41 -4.40 -3.95
CA THR A 74 -4.46 -5.41 -4.09
C THR A 74 -3.87 -6.79 -4.46
N TRP A 75 -4.71 -7.79 -4.62
CA TRP A 75 -4.38 -9.20 -4.84
C TRP A 75 -4.89 -9.71 -6.19
N GLY A 76 -4.29 -10.79 -6.67
CA GLY A 76 -4.78 -11.50 -7.86
C GLY A 76 -6.17 -12.10 -7.64
N ARG A 77 -6.99 -12.17 -8.69
CA ARG A 77 -8.24 -12.94 -8.66
C ARG A 77 -7.93 -14.42 -8.46
N LYS A 78 -8.77 -15.14 -7.74
CA LYS A 78 -8.54 -16.51 -7.29
C LYS A 78 -8.12 -17.47 -8.41
N PHE A 79 -8.66 -17.28 -9.59
CA PHE A 79 -8.39 -18.08 -10.77
C PHE A 79 -7.73 -17.30 -11.93
N GLY A 80 -7.14 -16.16 -11.61
CA GLY A 80 -6.66 -15.21 -12.61
C GLY A 80 -7.79 -14.39 -13.23
N ASP A 81 -7.47 -13.65 -14.28
CA ASP A 81 -8.40 -12.77 -15.01
C ASP A 81 -8.77 -13.38 -16.36
N ALA A 82 -9.78 -14.24 -16.38
CA ALA A 82 -10.24 -14.94 -17.58
C ALA A 82 -10.65 -13.97 -18.72
N GLY A 83 -11.09 -12.76 -18.39
CA GLY A 83 -11.51 -11.77 -19.40
C GLY A 83 -10.34 -11.19 -20.20
N ASN A 84 -9.14 -11.12 -19.61
CA ASN A 84 -7.94 -10.57 -20.24
C ASN A 84 -6.86 -11.62 -20.53
N CYS A 85 -7.03 -12.85 -20.05
CA CYS A 85 -6.10 -13.98 -20.16
C CYS A 85 -5.70 -14.28 -21.62
N GLY A 86 -6.63 -14.18 -22.58
CA GLY A 86 -6.33 -14.46 -23.99
C GLY A 86 -5.35 -13.47 -24.64
N ILE A 87 -5.26 -12.26 -24.10
CA ILE A 87 -4.37 -11.19 -24.59
C ILE A 87 -3.11 -11.10 -23.73
N LEU A 88 -3.24 -11.32 -22.42
CA LEU A 88 -2.19 -11.22 -21.42
C LEU A 88 -2.05 -12.57 -20.69
N PRO A 89 -1.25 -13.51 -21.23
CA PRO A 89 -1.22 -14.90 -20.75
C PRO A 89 -0.86 -15.08 -19.26
N TRP A 90 -0.08 -14.15 -18.68
CA TRP A 90 0.23 -14.20 -17.25
C TRP A 90 -1.02 -13.98 -16.37
N LEU A 91 -2.09 -13.37 -16.90
CA LEU A 91 -3.34 -13.17 -16.17
C LEU A 91 -4.20 -14.45 -16.10
N CYS A 92 -3.81 -15.54 -16.77
CA CYS A 92 -4.54 -16.80 -16.73
C CYS A 92 -4.50 -17.48 -15.36
N THR A 93 -3.60 -17.07 -14.48
CA THR A 93 -3.43 -17.67 -13.16
C THR A 93 -3.42 -16.61 -12.06
N TYR A 94 -3.72 -17.04 -10.83
CA TYR A 94 -3.56 -16.21 -9.65
C TYR A 94 -2.12 -15.68 -9.54
N ASP A 95 -1.12 -16.57 -9.56
CA ASP A 95 0.28 -16.20 -9.34
C ASP A 95 0.79 -15.19 -10.38
N GLY A 96 0.42 -15.35 -11.64
CA GLY A 96 0.83 -14.42 -12.68
C GLY A 96 0.20 -13.03 -12.51
N MET A 97 -1.10 -12.97 -12.21
CA MET A 97 -1.78 -11.71 -11.93
C MET A 97 -1.22 -11.03 -10.67
N ASP A 98 -1.05 -11.77 -9.59
CA ASP A 98 -0.55 -11.27 -8.31
C ASP A 98 0.88 -10.74 -8.43
N SER A 99 1.75 -11.45 -9.14
CA SER A 99 3.12 -11.01 -9.42
C SER A 99 3.16 -9.69 -10.21
N ALA A 100 2.30 -9.54 -11.21
CA ALA A 100 2.21 -8.30 -11.98
C ALA A 100 1.70 -7.12 -11.12
N LEU A 101 0.71 -7.36 -10.26
CA LEU A 101 0.23 -6.38 -9.28
C LEU A 101 1.36 -5.95 -8.34
N ALA A 102 2.09 -6.91 -7.75
CA ALA A 102 3.19 -6.63 -6.83
C ALA A 102 4.28 -5.77 -7.48
N VAL A 103 4.67 -6.06 -8.72
CA VAL A 103 5.64 -5.25 -9.47
C VAL A 103 5.14 -3.82 -9.63
N SER A 104 3.89 -3.64 -10.04
CA SER A 104 3.33 -2.31 -10.31
C SER A 104 3.18 -1.46 -9.05
N TYR A 105 2.67 -2.04 -7.97
CA TYR A 105 2.52 -1.31 -6.71
C TYR A 105 3.86 -0.95 -6.06
N ASN A 106 4.86 -1.83 -6.12
CA ASN A 106 6.20 -1.52 -5.67
C ASN A 106 6.86 -0.42 -6.52
N THR A 107 6.60 -0.42 -7.84
CA THR A 107 7.08 0.65 -8.73
C THR A 107 6.43 1.97 -8.37
N MET A 108 5.11 2.02 -8.19
CA MET A 108 4.40 3.24 -7.76
C MET A 108 4.93 3.75 -6.42
N GLY A 109 5.12 2.85 -5.45
CA GLY A 109 5.69 3.21 -4.15
C GLY A 109 7.07 3.86 -4.27
N LYS A 110 7.97 3.25 -5.02
CA LYS A 110 9.34 3.76 -5.21
C LYS A 110 9.41 5.06 -6.01
N GLN A 111 8.62 5.18 -7.09
CA GLN A 111 8.63 6.37 -7.95
C GLN A 111 8.01 7.60 -7.28
N ASN A 112 7.21 7.40 -6.25
CA ASN A 112 6.48 8.47 -5.60
C ASN A 112 6.82 8.61 -4.11
N ASP A 113 7.92 8.02 -3.62
CA ASP A 113 8.30 8.04 -2.20
C ASP A 113 7.11 7.75 -1.28
N ALA A 114 6.26 6.82 -1.70
CA ALA A 114 5.03 6.44 -1.03
C ALA A 114 5.17 5.08 -0.35
N PHE A 115 4.48 4.91 0.77
CA PHE A 115 4.39 3.60 1.40
C PHE A 115 3.55 2.65 0.54
N VAL A 116 3.79 1.36 0.69
CA VAL A 116 2.95 0.32 0.13
C VAL A 116 2.36 -0.50 1.28
N SER A 117 1.04 -0.60 1.35
CA SER A 117 0.38 -1.58 2.21
C SER A 117 0.29 -2.90 1.43
N PRO A 118 1.10 -3.92 1.77
CA PRO A 118 1.33 -5.09 0.91
C PRO A 118 0.28 -6.18 1.09
N VAL A 119 -0.99 -5.82 1.04
CA VAL A 119 -2.09 -6.77 1.30
C VAL A 119 -2.06 -7.94 0.31
N GLY A 120 -1.79 -7.69 -0.97
CA GLY A 120 -1.64 -8.75 -1.97
C GLY A 120 -0.53 -9.74 -1.62
N ALA A 121 0.64 -9.26 -1.17
CA ALA A 121 1.73 -10.13 -0.76
C ALA A 121 1.39 -10.96 0.50
N VAL A 122 0.66 -10.39 1.45
CA VAL A 122 0.11 -11.12 2.62
C VAL A 122 -0.87 -12.20 2.16
N TRP A 123 -1.77 -11.87 1.23
CA TRP A 123 -2.72 -12.83 0.69
C TRP A 123 -2.00 -13.99 -0.01
N ASN A 124 -0.98 -13.70 -0.82
CA ASN A 124 -0.17 -14.71 -1.49
C ASN A 124 0.44 -15.68 -0.48
N TYR A 125 0.99 -15.15 0.60
CA TYR A 125 1.56 -15.98 1.67
C TYR A 125 0.49 -16.86 2.34
N ILE A 126 -0.68 -16.29 2.67
CA ILE A 126 -1.78 -17.03 3.31
C ILE A 126 -2.31 -18.12 2.38
N ILE A 127 -2.55 -17.82 1.11
CA ILE A 127 -3.04 -18.80 0.12
C ILE A 127 -2.10 -19.99 0.02
N LYS A 128 -0.78 -19.77 0.04
CA LYS A 128 0.22 -20.82 -0.10
C LYS A 128 0.44 -21.65 1.17
N ASN A 129 0.37 -21.01 2.34
CA ASN A 129 0.74 -21.66 3.60
C ASN A 129 -0.45 -22.05 4.48
N TYR A 130 -1.62 -21.46 4.24
CA TYR A 130 -2.86 -21.71 4.98
C TYR A 130 -4.04 -21.93 4.03
N PRO A 131 -4.02 -22.98 3.17
CA PRO A 131 -4.99 -23.15 2.08
C PRO A 131 -6.45 -23.34 2.54
N THR A 132 -6.67 -23.62 3.83
CA THR A 132 -8.02 -23.69 4.44
C THR A 132 -8.60 -22.32 4.77
N ILE A 133 -7.78 -21.26 4.77
CA ILE A 133 -8.23 -19.88 4.99
C ILE A 133 -8.66 -19.29 3.65
N ASN A 134 -9.95 -19.34 3.35
CA ASN A 134 -10.49 -18.72 2.14
C ASN A 134 -10.60 -17.20 2.31
N LEU A 135 -9.77 -16.44 1.57
CA LEU A 135 -9.73 -14.97 1.62
C LEU A 135 -10.75 -14.31 0.68
N TYR A 136 -11.36 -15.07 -0.23
CA TYR A 136 -12.29 -14.55 -1.23
C TYR A 136 -13.75 -14.72 -0.82
N SER A 137 -14.57 -13.78 -1.27
CA SER A 137 -16.02 -13.94 -1.31
C SER A 137 -16.44 -14.91 -2.43
N SER A 138 -17.75 -15.12 -2.60
CA SER A 138 -18.31 -16.07 -3.58
C SER A 138 -17.98 -15.73 -5.03
N ASP A 139 -17.62 -14.48 -5.34
CA ASP A 139 -17.25 -14.04 -6.69
C ASP A 139 -15.77 -14.31 -7.06
N ASN A 140 -14.99 -14.87 -6.14
CA ASN A 140 -13.57 -15.19 -6.30
C ASN A 140 -12.67 -13.98 -6.66
N SER A 141 -13.14 -12.77 -6.38
CA SER A 141 -12.45 -11.51 -6.65
C SER A 141 -12.41 -10.60 -5.42
N HIS A 142 -13.55 -10.32 -4.80
CA HIS A 142 -13.64 -9.47 -3.62
C HIS A 142 -13.27 -10.21 -2.33
N PRO A 143 -12.92 -9.48 -1.26
CA PRO A 143 -12.51 -10.11 -0.01
C PRO A 143 -13.68 -10.72 0.73
N SER A 144 -13.45 -11.87 1.36
CA SER A 144 -14.28 -12.37 2.44
C SER A 144 -14.01 -11.58 3.74
N ILE A 145 -14.70 -11.90 4.82
CA ILE A 145 -14.38 -11.34 6.15
C ILE A 145 -12.93 -11.63 6.54
N LYS A 146 -12.40 -12.83 6.22
CA LYS A 146 -11.00 -13.20 6.48
C LYS A 146 -10.02 -12.37 5.64
N GLY A 147 -10.37 -12.14 4.37
CA GLY A 147 -9.58 -11.28 3.48
C GLY A 147 -9.56 -9.83 3.94
N SER A 148 -10.71 -9.29 4.37
CA SER A 148 -10.80 -7.95 4.94
C SER A 148 -10.02 -7.81 6.25
N TYR A 149 -10.06 -8.85 7.08
CA TYR A 149 -9.28 -8.88 8.32
C TYR A 149 -7.76 -8.87 8.04
N ALA A 150 -7.31 -9.65 7.06
CA ALA A 150 -5.91 -9.63 6.63
C ALA A 150 -5.48 -8.22 6.15
N ALA A 151 -6.34 -7.56 5.37
CA ALA A 151 -6.09 -6.18 4.94
C ALA A 151 -6.01 -5.20 6.13
N ALA A 152 -6.95 -5.28 7.06
CA ALA A 152 -6.97 -4.44 8.26
C ALA A 152 -5.70 -4.62 9.12
N CYS A 153 -5.27 -5.86 9.36
CA CYS A 153 -4.03 -6.16 10.09
C CYS A 153 -2.79 -5.63 9.34
N THR A 154 -2.79 -5.69 8.00
CA THR A 154 -1.68 -5.17 7.19
C THR A 154 -1.60 -3.65 7.29
N PHE A 155 -2.73 -2.94 7.16
CA PHE A 155 -2.78 -1.49 7.37
C PHE A 155 -2.40 -1.09 8.79
N PHE A 156 -2.82 -1.86 9.80
CA PHE A 156 -2.39 -1.63 11.18
C PHE A 156 -0.85 -1.62 11.28
N SER A 157 -0.19 -2.61 10.68
CA SER A 157 1.28 -2.69 10.71
C SER A 157 1.94 -1.54 9.94
N VAL A 158 1.38 -1.10 8.81
CA VAL A 158 1.94 -0.01 8.00
C VAL A 158 1.76 1.35 8.68
N ILE A 159 0.55 1.63 9.18
CA ILE A 159 0.19 2.94 9.75
C ILE A 159 0.80 3.13 11.14
N PHE A 160 0.65 2.14 12.01
CA PHE A 160 1.10 2.25 13.40
C PHE A 160 2.52 1.69 13.62
N ARG A 161 3.13 1.06 12.60
CA ARG A 161 4.43 0.39 12.69
C ARG A 161 4.50 -0.56 13.88
N ALA A 162 3.39 -1.26 14.13
CA ALA A 162 3.20 -2.11 15.29
C ALA A 162 3.00 -3.58 14.88
N ASP A 163 3.43 -4.48 15.78
CA ASP A 163 3.28 -5.92 15.58
C ASP A 163 1.79 -6.31 15.55
N PRO A 164 1.28 -6.87 14.45
CA PRO A 164 -0.12 -7.22 14.32
C PRO A 164 -0.56 -8.36 15.26
N THR A 165 0.38 -9.11 15.83
CA THR A 165 0.07 -10.15 16.82
C THR A 165 -0.45 -9.58 18.14
N LEU A 166 -0.25 -8.28 18.38
CA LEU A 166 -0.79 -7.56 19.53
C LEU A 166 -2.30 -7.23 19.39
N ILE A 167 -2.88 -7.40 18.21
CA ILE A 167 -4.32 -7.19 17.99
C ILE A 167 -5.09 -8.28 18.73
N THR A 168 -5.95 -7.89 19.68
CA THR A 168 -6.76 -8.83 20.47
C THR A 168 -8.13 -9.10 19.84
N ASN A 169 -8.62 -8.20 18.99
CA ASN A 169 -9.93 -8.34 18.33
C ASN A 169 -9.81 -9.27 17.12
N ASN A 170 -10.53 -10.39 17.17
CA ASN A 170 -10.57 -11.37 16.08
C ASN A 170 -11.69 -11.10 15.06
N SER A 171 -12.46 -9.99 15.19
CA SER A 171 -13.69 -9.81 14.42
C SER A 171 -14.64 -11.03 14.66
N THR A 172 -15.16 -11.61 13.58
CA THR A 172 -16.00 -12.82 13.63
C THR A 172 -15.23 -14.10 13.27
N LEU A 173 -13.90 -14.04 13.20
CA LEU A 173 -13.05 -15.16 12.82
C LEU A 173 -12.86 -16.11 14.03
N SER A 174 -12.57 -17.39 13.71
CA SER A 174 -12.05 -18.31 14.72
C SER A 174 -10.70 -17.77 15.25
N THR A 175 -10.40 -18.05 16.51
CA THR A 175 -9.11 -17.66 17.10
C THR A 175 -7.93 -18.20 16.29
N ALA A 176 -8.03 -19.42 15.79
CA ALA A 176 -6.98 -20.05 14.99
C ALA A 176 -6.74 -19.30 13.66
N ASP A 177 -7.80 -18.97 12.92
CA ASP A 177 -7.67 -18.20 11.66
C ASP A 177 -7.10 -16.80 11.90
N ALA A 178 -7.61 -16.11 12.95
CA ALA A 178 -7.14 -14.77 13.27
C ALA A 178 -5.65 -14.75 13.64
N ILE A 179 -5.18 -15.72 14.43
CA ILE A 179 -3.76 -15.87 14.78
C ILE A 179 -2.94 -16.17 13.53
N ALA A 180 -3.37 -17.12 12.69
CA ALA A 180 -2.65 -17.45 11.45
C ALA A 180 -2.51 -16.24 10.51
N ILE A 181 -3.57 -15.44 10.35
CA ILE A 181 -3.56 -14.21 9.55
C ILE A 181 -2.59 -13.18 10.15
N ARG A 182 -2.66 -12.91 11.44
CA ARG A 182 -1.74 -11.96 12.11
C ARG A 182 -0.28 -12.38 11.98
N ASN A 183 0.02 -13.66 12.14
CA ASN A 183 1.38 -14.20 11.96
C ASN A 183 1.86 -14.03 10.52
N ALA A 184 1.00 -14.25 9.52
CA ALA A 184 1.31 -14.00 8.13
C ALA A 184 1.60 -12.51 7.86
N VAL A 185 0.78 -11.62 8.42
CA VAL A 185 1.00 -10.16 8.32
C VAL A 185 2.30 -9.76 9.00
N LYS A 186 2.58 -10.30 10.20
CA LYS A 186 3.85 -10.04 10.87
C LYS A 186 5.03 -10.41 9.99
N LEU A 187 5.07 -11.61 9.48
CA LEU A 187 6.18 -12.13 8.66
C LEU A 187 6.37 -11.34 7.36
N VAL A 188 5.27 -11.08 6.64
CA VAL A 188 5.33 -10.48 5.28
C VAL A 188 5.42 -8.97 5.31
N CYS A 189 4.78 -8.32 6.27
CA CYS A 189 4.67 -6.87 6.34
C CYS A 189 5.52 -6.29 7.48
N TYR A 190 5.22 -6.63 8.74
CA TYR A 190 5.82 -5.98 9.90
C TYR A 190 7.33 -6.22 10.02
N ASP A 191 7.78 -7.45 9.85
CA ASP A 191 9.21 -7.79 9.91
C ASP A 191 10.02 -7.27 8.70
N SER A 192 9.35 -6.61 7.76
CA SER A 192 9.93 -6.13 6.50
C SER A 192 9.41 -4.74 6.09
N LEU A 193 9.08 -3.86 7.04
CA LEU A 193 8.48 -2.54 6.77
C LEU A 193 9.27 -1.72 5.75
N SER A 194 10.59 -1.72 5.81
CA SER A 194 11.45 -0.99 4.87
C SER A 194 11.34 -1.49 3.42
N LYS A 195 11.04 -2.78 3.20
CA LYS A 195 10.75 -3.33 1.88
C LYS A 195 9.53 -2.67 1.23
N TRP A 196 8.61 -2.22 2.05
CA TRP A 196 7.37 -1.57 1.65
C TRP A 196 7.45 -0.04 1.75
N ASN A 197 8.68 0.48 1.80
CA ASN A 197 9.04 1.88 1.95
C ASN A 197 8.62 2.52 3.29
N VAL A 198 8.06 1.78 4.21
CA VAL A 198 7.62 2.31 5.52
C VAL A 198 8.85 2.66 6.35
N GLY A 199 8.96 3.93 6.72
CA GLY A 199 10.10 4.51 7.42
C GLY A 199 11.26 4.97 6.53
N ASN A 200 11.29 4.61 5.24
CA ASN A 200 12.40 4.96 4.34
C ASN A 200 12.48 6.47 4.03
N PHE A 201 11.39 7.19 4.19
CA PHE A 201 11.26 8.60 3.87
C PHE A 201 11.04 9.47 5.12
N ASP A 202 11.25 8.92 6.30
CA ASP A 202 11.12 9.67 7.54
C ASP A 202 12.20 10.74 7.63
N PRO A 203 11.87 11.94 8.17
CA PRO A 203 12.87 12.94 8.46
C PRO A 203 13.88 12.42 9.47
N GLU A 204 15.15 12.60 9.20
CA GLU A 204 16.23 12.27 10.13
C GLU A 204 16.77 13.56 10.75
N ALA A 205 16.48 13.79 12.02
CA ALA A 205 16.99 14.95 12.73
C ALA A 205 18.51 14.85 12.91
N GLY A 206 19.22 15.93 12.62
CA GLY A 206 20.66 16.00 12.81
C GLY A 206 21.11 17.43 13.04
N PHE A 207 22.15 17.60 13.82
CA PHE A 207 22.81 18.90 13.97
C PHE A 207 24.31 18.73 14.18
N SER A 208 25.07 19.75 13.83
CA SER A 208 26.45 19.93 14.22
C SER A 208 26.58 21.18 15.10
N TYR A 209 27.65 21.28 15.88
CA TYR A 209 27.89 22.47 16.65
C TYR A 209 29.37 22.88 16.60
N ASN A 210 29.59 24.19 16.74
CA ASN A 210 30.93 24.77 16.94
C ASN A 210 30.94 25.55 18.24
N GLN A 211 31.97 25.34 19.05
CA GLN A 211 32.13 26.06 20.31
C GLN A 211 33.37 26.96 20.26
N SER A 212 33.18 28.22 20.63
CA SER A 212 34.29 29.19 20.83
C SER A 212 34.08 29.89 22.15
N GLY A 213 34.90 29.56 23.12
CA GLY A 213 34.74 30.03 24.51
C GLY A 213 33.40 29.57 25.10
N ALA A 214 32.60 30.50 25.60
CA ALA A 214 31.27 30.26 26.14
C ALA A 214 30.13 30.26 25.07
N THR A 215 30.47 30.52 23.80
CA THR A 215 29.48 30.59 22.70
C THR A 215 29.45 29.26 21.96
N VAL A 216 28.24 28.69 21.81
CA VAL A 216 28.00 27.50 20.99
C VAL A 216 27.06 27.89 19.85
N VAL A 217 27.45 27.60 18.61
CA VAL A 217 26.65 27.79 17.41
C VAL A 217 26.22 26.44 16.91
N PHE A 218 24.92 26.20 16.80
CA PHE A 218 24.34 24.99 16.22
C PHE A 218 24.05 25.21 14.74
N SER A 219 24.36 24.21 13.93
CA SER A 219 24.01 24.17 12.51
C SER A 219 23.12 22.96 12.25
N ASP A 220 21.95 23.18 11.65
CA ASP A 220 21.04 22.11 11.26
C ASP A 220 21.69 21.28 10.15
N SER A 221 21.73 19.97 10.34
CA SER A 221 22.15 18.96 9.36
C SER A 221 21.11 17.86 9.19
N SER A 222 19.86 18.15 9.57
CA SER A 222 18.74 17.24 9.40
C SER A 222 18.58 16.88 7.93
N LYS A 223 18.38 15.59 7.66
CA LYS A 223 17.99 15.13 6.35
C LYS A 223 16.48 15.30 6.22
N LYS A 224 16.06 16.14 5.28
CA LYS A 224 14.64 16.17 4.90
C LYS A 224 14.27 14.82 4.28
N SER A 225 13.05 14.35 4.53
CA SER A 225 12.44 13.36 3.66
C SER A 225 12.55 13.87 2.23
N MET A 226 12.79 13.02 1.24
CA MET A 226 13.09 13.40 -0.16
C MET A 226 11.95 14.13 -0.90
N HIS A 227 11.13 14.87 -0.19
CA HIS A 227 9.94 15.59 -0.68
C HIS A 227 10.17 17.12 -0.83
N SER A 228 11.41 17.55 -0.97
CA SER A 228 11.73 18.95 -1.30
C SER A 228 11.86 19.17 -2.79
#